data_aca8a09a4e04bb2d69480bc7fa72f222
#
_entry.id   aca8a09a4e04bb2d69480bc7fa72f222
#
_cell.length_a   1.000
_cell.length_b   1.000
_cell.length_c   1.000
_cell.angle_alpha   90.00
_cell.angle_beta   90.00
_cell.angle_gamma   90.00
#
_symmetry.space_group_name_H-M   'P 1'
#
loop_
_entity.id
_entity.type
_entity.pdbx_description
1 polymer ?
#
loop_
_entity_poly.entity_id
_entity_poly.type
_entity_poly.pdbx_seq_one_letter_code
_entity_poly.pdbx_strand_id
1 'polypeptide(L)'
;RNYSQVDCVPCWKDINPRFAASYDLFGNGRTAVKVNVGRFAQADIYTMVRANNPVTRAILLVNRTWTDSNGNFSPDCTLANFAAQDNTASGGDVCGAINNKNFGLNNPNAATYDPSVLSGFGARPYNWQQSVQVQHQLRHNIGVSAGYFRTTWGAFTTTQNTARPLPSGARPRK
;
A
#
# COMPACT_ATOMS: atom_id res chain seq x y z
N ARG A 1 21.30 -12.94 -8.99
CA ARG A 1 20.01 -13.33 -9.50
C ARG A 1 19.38 -12.16 -10.25
N ASN A 2 18.93 -12.38 -11.48
CA ASN A 2 18.25 -11.35 -12.26
C ASN A 2 16.74 -11.45 -11.99
N TYR A 3 16.13 -10.33 -11.67
CA TYR A 3 14.69 -10.19 -11.55
C TYR A 3 14.13 -9.50 -12.79
N SER A 4 12.99 -9.95 -13.27
CA SER A 4 12.31 -9.25 -14.36
C SER A 4 11.87 -7.86 -13.90
N GLN A 5 11.94 -6.90 -14.82
CA GLN A 5 11.39 -5.57 -14.60
C GLN A 5 9.87 -5.68 -14.37
N VAL A 6 9.37 -4.92 -13.42
CA VAL A 6 7.92 -4.81 -13.13
C VAL A 6 7.51 -3.39 -13.41
N ASP A 7 6.71 -3.22 -14.45
CA ASP A 7 6.18 -1.91 -14.85
C ASP A 7 4.78 -1.69 -14.28
N CYS A 8 4.37 -0.43 -14.23
CA CYS A 8 3.00 -0.05 -13.88
C CYS A 8 2.53 -0.47 -12.49
N VAL A 9 3.39 -0.32 -11.46
CA VAL A 9 3.06 -0.64 -10.08
C VAL A 9 3.35 0.52 -9.12
N PRO A 10 2.49 1.58 -9.11
CA PRO A 10 1.25 1.77 -9.86
C PRO A 10 1.38 2.59 -11.15
N CYS A 11 0.38 2.49 -12.06
CA CYS A 11 0.20 3.31 -13.26
C CYS A 11 -1.17 3.99 -13.25
N TRP A 12 -1.43 4.82 -12.28
CA TRP A 12 -2.70 5.54 -12.19
C TRP A 12 -2.78 6.73 -13.13
N LYS A 13 -3.96 6.94 -13.71
CA LYS A 13 -4.28 8.09 -14.54
C LYS A 13 -5.37 8.90 -13.85
N ASP A 14 -4.98 9.84 -12.98
CA ASP A 14 -5.92 10.62 -12.18
C ASP A 14 -6.02 12.06 -12.64
N ILE A 15 -7.25 12.55 -12.74
CA ILE A 15 -7.55 13.97 -12.88
C ILE A 15 -8.07 14.47 -11.53
N ASN A 16 -7.43 15.49 -10.97
CA ASN A 16 -7.79 16.08 -9.69
C ASN A 16 -8.24 17.54 -9.87
N PRO A 17 -9.46 17.77 -10.36
CA PRO A 17 -9.97 19.12 -10.58
C PRO A 17 -10.18 19.83 -9.24
N ARG A 18 -9.89 21.14 -9.26
CA ARG A 18 -10.11 22.03 -8.12
C ARG A 18 -10.72 23.31 -8.63
N PHE A 19 -11.78 23.72 -7.98
CA PHE A 19 -12.47 24.97 -8.27
C PHE A 19 -12.76 25.70 -6.98
N ALA A 20 -12.53 27.01 -6.97
CA ALA A 20 -12.88 27.90 -5.87
C ALA A 20 -13.40 29.21 -6.44
N ALA A 21 -14.47 29.72 -5.86
CA ALA A 21 -15.05 31.01 -6.21
C ALA A 21 -15.44 31.77 -4.95
N SER A 22 -15.29 33.09 -4.99
CA SER A 22 -15.78 34.00 -3.97
C SER A 22 -16.55 35.11 -4.66
N TYR A 23 -17.74 35.37 -4.20
CA TYR A 23 -18.65 36.35 -4.79
C TYR A 23 -19.20 37.28 -3.73
N ASP A 24 -19.09 38.59 -3.94
CA ASP A 24 -19.76 39.60 -3.11
C ASP A 24 -21.23 39.72 -3.56
N LEU A 25 -22.14 39.22 -2.71
CA LEU A 25 -23.57 39.07 -3.06
C LEU A 25 -24.27 40.40 -3.36
N PHE A 26 -23.85 41.49 -2.71
CA PHE A 26 -24.50 42.81 -2.84
C PHE A 26 -23.54 43.87 -3.41
N GLY A 27 -22.33 43.56 -3.75
CA GLY A 27 -21.32 44.48 -4.28
C GLY A 27 -20.87 45.57 -3.29
N ASN A 28 -21.09 45.36 -2.00
CA ASN A 28 -20.76 46.34 -0.96
C ASN A 28 -19.67 45.88 0.02
N GLY A 29 -19.03 44.75 -0.27
CA GLY A 29 -17.95 44.17 0.52
C GLY A 29 -18.39 43.57 1.86
N ARG A 30 -19.70 43.56 2.16
CA ARG A 30 -20.21 43.09 3.47
C ARG A 30 -20.65 41.65 3.48
N THR A 31 -21.04 41.10 2.33
CA THR A 31 -21.57 39.74 2.23
C THR A 31 -20.86 38.96 1.14
N ALA A 32 -20.05 38.01 1.51
CA ALA A 32 -19.35 37.15 0.57
C ALA A 32 -19.86 35.71 0.66
N VAL A 33 -20.14 35.11 -0.51
CA VAL A 33 -20.39 33.69 -0.67
C VAL A 33 -19.14 33.05 -1.24
N LYS A 34 -18.63 31.99 -0.60
CA LYS A 34 -17.45 31.25 -1.02
C LYS A 34 -17.83 29.81 -1.32
N VAL A 35 -17.42 29.31 -2.47
CA VAL A 35 -17.63 27.93 -2.88
C VAL A 35 -16.27 27.30 -3.18
N ASN A 36 -16.08 26.07 -2.73
CA ASN A 36 -14.89 25.29 -3.04
C ASN A 36 -15.30 23.85 -3.34
N VAL A 37 -14.77 23.31 -4.43
CA VAL A 37 -14.93 21.91 -4.83
C VAL A 37 -13.61 21.38 -5.33
N GLY A 38 -13.15 20.28 -4.76
CA GLY A 38 -11.88 19.68 -5.18
C GLY A 38 -11.85 18.17 -5.02
N ARG A 39 -11.21 17.50 -5.97
CA ARG A 39 -10.85 16.08 -5.87
C ARG A 39 -9.41 15.97 -5.42
N PHE A 40 -9.16 15.09 -4.46
CA PHE A 40 -7.84 14.82 -3.92
C PHE A 40 -7.59 13.32 -3.95
N ALA A 41 -6.59 12.90 -4.70
CA ALA A 41 -6.17 11.50 -4.71
C ALA A 41 -5.21 11.24 -3.55
N GLN A 42 -5.35 10.08 -2.91
CA GLN A 42 -4.48 9.67 -1.82
C GLN A 42 -3.06 9.42 -2.33
N ALA A 43 -2.06 9.88 -1.61
CA ALA A 43 -0.68 9.51 -1.85
C ALA A 43 -0.41 8.15 -1.20
N ASP A 44 -0.17 7.13 -1.99
CA ASP A 44 0.35 5.85 -1.53
C ASP A 44 1.43 5.40 -2.52
N ILE A 45 2.66 5.71 -2.20
CA ILE A 45 3.76 5.50 -3.14
C ILE A 45 4.62 4.30 -2.72
N TYR A 46 4.79 4.08 -1.45
CA TYR A 46 5.81 3.15 -0.96
C TYR A 46 5.30 1.73 -0.77
N THR A 47 4.15 1.55 -0.14
CA THR A 47 3.64 0.22 0.27
C THR A 47 3.34 -0.65 -0.94
N MET A 48 2.66 -0.07 -1.93
CA MET A 48 2.25 -0.77 -3.14
C MET A 48 3.44 -1.12 -4.03
N VAL A 49 4.37 -0.18 -4.23
CA VAL A 49 5.61 -0.41 -4.97
C VAL A 49 6.45 -1.51 -4.31
N ARG A 50 6.63 -1.44 -3.00
CA ARG A 50 7.37 -2.44 -2.24
C ARG A 50 6.74 -3.82 -2.35
N ALA A 51 5.44 -3.93 -2.17
CA ALA A 51 4.73 -5.21 -2.23
C ALA A 51 4.77 -5.88 -3.62
N ASN A 52 4.96 -5.09 -4.68
CA ASN A 52 5.10 -5.62 -6.05
C ASN A 52 6.56 -5.80 -6.49
N ASN A 53 7.53 -5.41 -5.67
CA ASN A 53 8.94 -5.60 -5.98
C ASN A 53 9.31 -7.10 -5.86
N PRO A 54 9.83 -7.73 -6.92
CA PRO A 54 10.17 -9.16 -6.92
C PRO A 54 11.19 -9.54 -5.82
N VAL A 55 12.09 -8.63 -5.47
CA VAL A 55 13.06 -8.86 -4.39
C VAL A 55 12.37 -9.01 -3.04
N THR A 56 11.46 -8.08 -2.71
CA THR A 56 10.75 -8.12 -1.41
C THR A 56 9.72 -9.24 -1.32
N ARG A 57 9.27 -9.77 -2.45
CA ARG A 57 8.37 -10.92 -2.51
C ARG A 57 9.09 -12.26 -2.43
N ALA A 58 10.41 -12.30 -2.62
CA ALA A 58 11.18 -13.52 -2.52
C ALA A 58 11.48 -13.88 -1.05
N ILE A 59 11.58 -15.17 -0.77
CA ILE A 59 12.08 -15.66 0.51
C ILE A 59 13.60 -15.54 0.49
N LEU A 60 14.11 -14.50 1.13
CA LEU A 60 15.55 -14.16 1.15
C LEU A 60 16.28 -14.63 2.41
N LEU A 61 15.53 -15.06 3.43
CA LEU A 61 16.07 -15.51 4.69
C LEU A 61 15.47 -16.86 5.06
N VAL A 62 16.34 -17.79 5.40
CA VAL A 62 15.98 -19.10 5.95
C VAL A 62 16.93 -19.44 7.09
N ASN A 63 16.46 -20.26 8.00
CA ASN A 63 17.23 -20.73 9.14
C ASN A 63 17.42 -22.24 9.05
N ARG A 64 18.55 -22.71 9.60
CA ARG A 64 18.80 -24.11 9.88
C ARG A 64 19.43 -24.26 11.27
N THR A 65 19.23 -25.40 11.88
CA THR A 65 19.98 -25.76 13.09
C THR A 65 21.40 -26.10 12.71
N TRP A 66 22.32 -25.81 13.62
CA TRP A 66 23.72 -26.12 13.45
C TRP A 66 24.32 -26.53 14.82
N THR A 67 25.07 -27.60 14.81
CA THR A 67 25.85 -28.06 15.98
C THR A 67 27.31 -28.10 15.57
N ASP A 68 28.09 -27.24 16.20
CA ASP A 68 29.57 -27.20 16.04
C ASP A 68 30.19 -28.43 16.70
N SER A 69 30.53 -29.43 15.89
CA SER A 69 31.05 -30.71 16.37
C SER A 69 32.56 -30.68 16.50
N ASN A 70 33.26 -29.80 15.78
CA ASN A 70 34.72 -29.69 15.78
C ASN A 70 35.24 -28.49 16.59
N GLY A 71 34.37 -27.63 17.10
CA GLY A 71 34.73 -26.51 17.97
C GLY A 71 35.41 -25.34 17.25
N ASN A 72 35.23 -25.22 15.93
CA ASN A 72 35.88 -24.17 15.14
C ASN A 72 35.07 -22.89 15.00
N PHE A 73 33.83 -22.86 15.51
CA PHE A 73 32.86 -21.75 15.46
C PHE A 73 32.52 -21.29 14.04
N SER A 74 32.67 -22.17 13.05
CA SER A 74 32.31 -21.91 11.65
C SER A 74 31.44 -23.05 11.13
N PRO A 75 30.25 -22.81 10.53
CA PRO A 75 29.39 -23.89 10.08
C PRO A 75 29.99 -24.59 8.85
N ASP A 76 30.40 -25.83 9.03
CA ASP A 76 30.96 -26.71 8.00
C ASP A 76 29.86 -27.43 7.23
N CYS A 77 28.92 -26.63 6.65
CA CYS A 77 27.79 -27.08 5.87
C CYS A 77 27.90 -26.65 4.41
N THR A 78 27.45 -27.50 3.51
CA THR A 78 27.22 -27.08 2.12
C THR A 78 25.96 -26.22 2.08
N LEU A 79 26.10 -24.90 2.02
CA LEU A 79 24.99 -23.95 2.11
C LEU A 79 23.96 -24.08 0.97
N ALA A 80 24.41 -24.57 -0.20
CA ALA A 80 23.54 -24.81 -1.35
C ALA A 80 22.69 -26.10 -1.23
N ASN A 81 23.05 -26.99 -0.29
CA ASN A 81 22.27 -28.18 0.00
C ASN A 81 21.23 -27.90 1.08
N PHE A 82 19.93 -27.97 0.74
CA PHE A 82 18.80 -27.63 1.62
C PHE A 82 18.41 -28.77 2.58
N ALA A 83 18.92 -29.99 2.34
CA ALA A 83 18.70 -31.12 3.24
C ALA A 83 19.56 -31.05 4.50
N ALA A 84 19.23 -31.85 5.49
CA ALA A 84 20.09 -32.06 6.63
C ALA A 84 21.43 -32.73 6.21
N GLN A 85 22.51 -32.39 6.88
CA GLN A 85 23.85 -32.87 6.61
C GLN A 85 24.50 -33.27 7.92
N ASP A 86 25.16 -34.41 7.92
CA ASP A 86 26.07 -34.82 8.98
C ASP A 86 27.46 -34.98 8.36
N ASN A 87 28.36 -34.05 8.64
CA ASN A 87 29.71 -33.98 8.12
C ASN A 87 30.74 -34.43 9.15
N THR A 88 30.30 -34.99 10.29
CA THR A 88 31.20 -35.36 11.41
C THR A 88 32.25 -36.36 11.00
N ALA A 89 31.98 -37.30 10.09
CA ALA A 89 32.95 -38.26 9.58
C ALA A 89 34.11 -37.62 8.82
N SER A 90 33.90 -36.39 8.31
CA SER A 90 34.91 -35.58 7.61
C SER A 90 35.50 -34.47 8.51
N GLY A 91 35.25 -34.53 9.81
CA GLY A 91 35.69 -33.49 10.75
C GLY A 91 34.85 -32.22 10.73
N GLY A 92 33.67 -32.27 10.16
CA GLY A 92 32.74 -31.15 10.09
C GLY A 92 31.58 -31.26 11.08
N ASP A 93 30.46 -30.61 10.76
CA ASP A 93 29.34 -30.35 11.66
C ASP A 93 28.07 -31.12 11.33
N VAL A 94 27.15 -31.10 12.28
CA VAL A 94 25.75 -31.50 12.05
C VAL A 94 24.92 -30.28 11.72
N CYS A 95 24.35 -30.26 10.52
CA CYS A 95 23.52 -29.18 10.00
C CYS A 95 22.08 -29.66 9.70
N GLY A 96 21.08 -29.05 10.31
CA GLY A 96 19.71 -29.36 10.05
C GLY A 96 19.27 -28.94 8.62
N ALA A 97 18.12 -29.43 8.17
CA ALA A 97 17.51 -28.94 6.95
C ALA A 97 17.08 -27.47 7.08
N ILE A 98 17.05 -26.73 5.97
CA ILE A 98 16.50 -25.37 5.99
C ILE A 98 14.99 -25.41 6.28
N ASN A 99 14.52 -24.41 7.02
CA ASN A 99 13.12 -24.32 7.45
C ASN A 99 12.14 -24.00 6.31
N ASN A 100 12.62 -23.48 5.17
CA ASN A 100 11.77 -23.16 4.03
C ASN A 100 12.47 -23.52 2.71
N LYS A 101 11.96 -24.54 2.02
CA LYS A 101 12.50 -25.04 0.74
C LYS A 101 12.30 -24.06 -0.43
N ASN A 102 11.45 -23.04 -0.26
CA ASN A 102 11.23 -22.00 -1.28
C ASN A 102 12.27 -20.85 -1.18
N PHE A 103 13.40 -21.07 -0.52
CA PHE A 103 14.47 -20.08 -0.46
C PHE A 103 14.87 -19.56 -1.84
N GLY A 104 14.85 -18.26 -1.97
CA GLY A 104 15.13 -17.57 -3.22
C GLY A 104 13.97 -17.61 -4.25
N LEU A 105 12.84 -18.24 -3.96
CA LEU A 105 11.61 -18.21 -4.78
C LEU A 105 10.65 -17.19 -4.20
N ASN A 106 9.60 -16.86 -4.98
CA ASN A 106 8.53 -16.02 -4.49
C ASN A 106 7.83 -16.67 -3.29
N ASN A 107 7.53 -15.88 -2.28
CA ASN A 107 6.72 -16.33 -1.14
C ASN A 107 5.27 -16.58 -1.62
N PRO A 108 4.77 -17.83 -1.58
CA PRO A 108 3.42 -18.15 -2.03
C PRO A 108 2.33 -17.49 -1.15
N ASN A 109 2.70 -17.12 0.07
CA ASN A 109 1.78 -16.45 1.02
C ASN A 109 1.89 -14.91 0.99
N ALA A 110 2.66 -14.35 0.05
CA ALA A 110 2.75 -12.90 -0.08
C ALA A 110 1.44 -12.30 -0.59
N ALA A 111 1.01 -11.19 -0.02
CA ALA A 111 -0.11 -10.43 -0.54
C ALA A 111 0.17 -9.95 -1.96
N THR A 112 -0.82 -10.05 -2.82
CA THR A 112 -0.78 -9.56 -4.20
C THR A 112 -1.85 -8.51 -4.40
N TYR A 113 -1.57 -7.53 -5.24
CA TYR A 113 -2.56 -6.54 -5.63
C TYR A 113 -3.26 -6.98 -6.92
N ASP A 114 -4.58 -6.79 -6.96
CA ASP A 114 -5.34 -6.97 -8.18
C ASP A 114 -4.90 -5.92 -9.22
N PRO A 115 -4.70 -6.28 -10.49
CA PRO A 115 -4.31 -5.32 -11.54
C PRO A 115 -5.25 -4.11 -11.66
N SER A 116 -6.53 -4.27 -11.37
CA SER A 116 -7.52 -3.18 -11.39
C SER A 116 -7.25 -2.10 -10.33
N VAL A 117 -6.52 -2.43 -9.26
CA VAL A 117 -6.12 -1.48 -8.22
C VAL A 117 -4.82 -0.76 -8.59
N LEU A 118 -3.98 -1.39 -9.41
CA LEU A 118 -2.66 -0.87 -9.76
C LEU A 118 -2.68 0.12 -10.92
N SER A 119 -3.70 0.12 -11.77
CA SER A 119 -3.71 0.91 -13.00
C SER A 119 -5.10 1.44 -13.35
N GLY A 120 -5.12 2.48 -14.18
CA GLY A 120 -6.34 3.02 -14.73
C GLY A 120 -6.80 4.34 -14.09
N PHE A 121 -7.96 4.80 -14.54
CA PHE A 121 -8.61 6.00 -14.04
C PHE A 121 -9.50 5.68 -12.84
N GLY A 122 -9.36 6.47 -11.76
CA GLY A 122 -10.19 6.32 -10.56
C GLY A 122 -9.92 5.07 -9.72
N ALA A 123 -8.89 4.28 -10.04
CA ALA A 123 -8.47 3.12 -9.25
C ALA A 123 -7.84 3.52 -7.92
N ARG A 124 -7.18 4.67 -7.89
CA ARG A 124 -6.53 5.22 -6.70
C ARG A 124 -7.57 5.76 -5.71
N PRO A 125 -7.46 5.48 -4.42
CA PRO A 125 -8.32 6.08 -3.40
C PRO A 125 -8.32 7.61 -3.49
N TYR A 126 -9.48 8.21 -3.36
CA TYR A 126 -9.65 9.65 -3.48
C TYR A 126 -10.73 10.18 -2.54
N ASN A 127 -10.72 11.48 -2.34
CA ASN A 127 -11.86 12.18 -1.74
C ASN A 127 -12.26 13.38 -2.58
N TRP A 128 -13.55 13.71 -2.50
CA TRP A 128 -14.10 14.98 -2.94
C TRP A 128 -14.38 15.83 -1.71
N GLN A 129 -13.86 17.03 -1.71
CA GLN A 129 -14.14 18.03 -0.69
C GLN A 129 -14.98 19.15 -1.33
N GLN A 130 -16.08 19.46 -0.69
CA GLN A 130 -17.02 20.48 -1.12
C GLN A 130 -17.31 21.38 0.07
N SER A 131 -17.31 22.68 -0.16
CA SER A 131 -17.73 23.63 0.85
C SER A 131 -18.48 24.82 0.23
N VAL A 132 -19.47 25.26 0.96
CA VAL A 132 -20.17 26.53 0.69
C VAL A 132 -20.18 27.31 2.00
N GLN A 133 -19.71 28.54 1.96
CA GLN A 133 -19.65 29.41 3.13
C GLN A 133 -20.26 30.76 2.80
N VAL A 134 -20.97 31.34 3.75
CA VAL A 134 -21.45 32.71 3.71
C VAL A 134 -20.80 33.48 4.85
N GLN A 135 -20.21 34.63 4.53
CA GLN A 135 -19.64 35.55 5.51
C GLN A 135 -20.39 36.86 5.40
N HIS A 136 -20.81 37.42 6.52
CA HIS A 136 -21.52 38.70 6.58
C HIS A 136 -20.99 39.60 7.68
N GLN A 137 -20.71 40.83 7.34
CA GLN A 137 -20.32 41.88 8.30
C GLN A 137 -21.57 42.61 8.81
N LEU A 138 -21.92 42.37 10.06
CA LEU A 138 -23.09 43.00 10.71
C LEU A 138 -22.84 44.47 11.01
N ARG A 139 -21.69 44.80 11.59
CA ARG A 139 -21.24 46.18 11.95
C ARG A 139 -19.71 46.24 11.80
N HIS A 140 -19.12 47.43 11.99
CA HIS A 140 -17.72 47.70 11.70
C HIS A 140 -16.73 46.66 12.28
N ASN A 141 -17.03 46.03 13.41
CA ASN A 141 -16.12 45.09 14.06
C ASN A 141 -16.75 43.72 14.36
N ILE A 142 -17.93 43.40 13.80
CA ILE A 142 -18.63 42.15 14.05
C ILE A 142 -18.90 41.47 12.70
N GLY A 143 -18.26 40.33 12.46
CA GLY A 143 -18.51 39.46 11.35
C GLY A 143 -19.09 38.12 11.79
N VAL A 144 -20.03 37.59 11.02
CA VAL A 144 -20.58 36.24 11.20
C VAL A 144 -20.26 35.41 9.98
N SER A 145 -20.05 34.12 10.17
CA SER A 145 -19.86 33.18 9.07
C SER A 145 -20.62 31.89 9.35
N ALA A 146 -21.23 31.35 8.31
CA ALA A 146 -21.83 30.01 8.32
C ALA A 146 -21.35 29.23 7.12
N GLY A 147 -21.15 27.92 7.27
CA GLY A 147 -20.65 27.10 6.19
C GLY A 147 -21.14 25.67 6.26
N TYR A 148 -21.28 25.07 5.10
CA TYR A 148 -21.52 23.64 4.92
C TYR A 148 -20.30 23.00 4.30
N PHE A 149 -19.82 21.91 4.90
CA PHE A 149 -18.65 21.16 4.45
C PHE A 149 -19.04 19.71 4.26
N ARG A 150 -18.67 19.15 3.12
CA ARG A 150 -18.89 17.74 2.82
C ARG A 150 -17.64 17.11 2.24
N THR A 151 -17.27 15.94 2.77
CA THR A 151 -16.23 15.09 2.18
C THR A 151 -16.82 13.74 1.84
N THR A 152 -16.60 13.31 0.61
CA THR A 152 -16.97 11.96 0.14
C THR A 152 -15.73 11.22 -0.32
N TRP A 153 -15.63 9.94 0.05
CA TRP A 153 -14.48 9.09 -0.26
C TRP A 153 -14.89 8.05 -1.30
N GLY A 154 -13.96 7.68 -2.16
CA GLY A 154 -14.16 6.65 -3.18
C GLY A 154 -12.92 5.79 -3.43
N ALA A 155 -13.12 4.71 -4.18
CA ALA A 155 -12.11 3.72 -4.53
C ALA A 155 -11.44 3.08 -3.30
N PHE A 156 -12.25 2.62 -2.33
CA PHE A 156 -11.77 1.84 -1.20
C PHE A 156 -11.22 0.49 -1.66
N THR A 157 -10.08 0.10 -1.10
CA THR A 157 -9.51 -1.22 -1.31
C THR A 157 -9.78 -2.11 -0.10
N THR A 158 -10.01 -3.41 -0.35
CA THR A 158 -10.18 -4.42 0.68
C THR A 158 -9.18 -5.55 0.46
N THR A 159 -8.74 -6.17 1.54
CA THR A 159 -7.89 -7.37 1.46
C THR A 159 -8.77 -8.60 1.59
N GLN A 160 -8.63 -9.52 0.64
CA GLN A 160 -9.34 -10.79 0.63
C GLN A 160 -8.37 -11.96 0.78
N ASN A 161 -8.73 -12.95 1.59
CA ASN A 161 -7.99 -14.20 1.66
C ASN A 161 -8.41 -15.09 0.48
N THR A 162 -7.52 -15.28 -0.48
CA THR A 162 -7.79 -16.09 -1.69
C THR A 162 -7.85 -17.59 -1.40
N ALA A 163 -7.28 -18.05 -0.29
CA ALA A 163 -7.39 -19.45 0.15
C ALA A 163 -8.79 -19.78 0.73
N ARG A 164 -9.57 -18.76 1.08
CA ARG A 164 -10.96 -18.87 1.50
C ARG A 164 -11.82 -17.94 0.65
N PRO A 165 -12.22 -18.33 -0.55
CA PRO A 165 -13.08 -17.51 -1.37
C PRO A 165 -14.38 -17.21 -0.63
N LEU A 166 -14.86 -15.99 -0.74
CA LEU A 166 -16.17 -15.61 -0.21
C LEU A 166 -17.25 -16.49 -0.84
N PRO A 167 -18.29 -16.90 -0.09
CA PRO A 167 -19.41 -17.60 -0.65
C PRO A 167 -19.95 -16.85 -1.87
N SER A 168 -20.31 -17.60 -2.92
CA SER A 168 -20.89 -17.03 -4.13
C SER A 168 -22.13 -16.18 -3.76
N GLY A 169 -22.05 -14.85 -3.96
CA GLY A 169 -23.10 -13.90 -3.59
C GLY A 169 -22.71 -12.87 -2.52
N ALA A 170 -21.65 -13.08 -1.77
CA ALA A 170 -21.12 -12.08 -0.86
C ALA A 170 -20.35 -11.00 -1.64
N ARG A 171 -21.01 -9.89 -1.95
CA ARG A 171 -20.29 -8.72 -2.47
C ARG A 171 -19.50 -8.08 -1.34
N PRO A 172 -18.23 -7.67 -1.57
CA PRO A 172 -17.54 -6.79 -0.61
C PRO A 172 -18.45 -5.58 -0.36
N ARG A 173 -18.75 -5.28 0.88
CA ARG A 173 -19.48 -4.04 1.21
C ARG A 173 -18.64 -2.87 0.71
N LYS A 174 -19.25 -2.06 -0.16
CA LYS A 174 -18.68 -0.80 -0.63
C LYS A 174 -18.58 0.22 0.49
#